data_ae693498a8f0fc8bf89de48aa37045fa
#
_entry.id   ae693498a8f0fc8bf89de48aa37045fa
#
_cell.length_a   1.000
_cell.length_b   1.000
_cell.length_c   1.000
_cell.angle_alpha   90.00
_cell.angle_beta   90.00
_cell.angle_gamma   90.00
#
_symmetry.space_group_name_H-M   'P 1'
#
loop_
_entity.id
_entity.type
_entity.pdbx_description
1 polymer ?
#
loop_
_entity_poly.entity_id
_entity_poly.type
_entity_poly.pdbx_seq_one_letter_code
_entity_poly.pdbx_strand_id
1 'polypeptide(L)'
;MDEKVAAQVITKYLKKGNMARCLRDILPSANLSKKQREDIADIVHTVVRWKRLFEHIIETRGLRVSAETYVKLAREGAQADASSYPFEYRYSCSSYVANILKDHGDWVEYLNETPPTTLCVNFNKSTIDDVISKLQEESLPAERSLLPTALLTTSISKYSKVIQERFAHVQDESSQLVAFLAASLGTSLFDFCAGSGGKSLAIASMTNNKKKLYAYEINAIKRATLKQRCSEYNANVIIEDTLPKKKFDLVLVDAPCTGLGAARRNPEAKYVEGADDFPSKQDSILRQAATHVKPNGLLFYAVCTITPQETSNVLEKFISDNDYSLLQSEDFPYHEYLLENKYGFVTRLPRGDLFFISVLKKPL
;
A
#
# COMPACT_ATOMS: atom_id res chain seq x y z
N MET A 1 -30.49 -10.97 3.69
CA MET A 1 -29.83 -11.43 2.43
C MET A 1 -28.34 -11.13 2.46
N ASP A 2 -27.96 -9.96 2.88
CA ASP A 2 -26.58 -9.46 2.87
C ASP A 2 -25.66 -10.22 3.81
N GLU A 3 -26.13 -10.63 4.99
CA GLU A 3 -25.38 -11.43 5.95
C GLU A 3 -25.03 -12.84 5.42
N LYS A 4 -25.92 -13.45 4.63
CA LYS A 4 -25.63 -14.74 4.00
C LYS A 4 -24.49 -14.62 2.99
N VAL A 5 -24.48 -13.54 2.19
CA VAL A 5 -23.41 -13.30 1.23
C VAL A 5 -22.12 -12.95 1.96
N ALA A 6 -22.17 -12.14 3.00
CA ALA A 6 -21.01 -11.86 3.86
C ALA A 6 -20.43 -13.15 4.46
N ALA A 7 -21.30 -14.03 5.00
CA ALA A 7 -20.87 -15.32 5.54
C ALA A 7 -20.24 -16.24 4.47
N GLN A 8 -20.75 -16.23 3.23
CA GLN A 8 -20.13 -16.96 2.12
C GLN A 8 -18.72 -16.45 1.81
N VAL A 9 -18.52 -15.12 1.79
CA VAL A 9 -17.19 -14.50 1.59
C VAL A 9 -16.25 -14.90 2.71
N ILE A 10 -16.70 -14.81 3.97
CA ILE A 10 -15.92 -15.16 5.16
C ILE A 10 -15.58 -16.65 5.16
N THR A 11 -16.52 -17.52 4.84
CA THR A 11 -16.27 -18.98 4.70
C THR A 11 -15.15 -19.26 3.69
N LYS A 12 -15.18 -18.55 2.55
CA LYS A 12 -14.14 -18.69 1.52
C LYS A 12 -12.80 -18.11 2.00
N TYR A 13 -12.84 -16.99 2.68
CA TYR A 13 -11.67 -16.34 3.25
C TYR A 13 -10.96 -17.23 4.28
N LEU A 14 -11.71 -17.79 5.23
CA LEU A 14 -11.16 -18.68 6.26
C LEU A 14 -10.49 -19.94 5.67
N LYS A 15 -10.88 -20.36 4.46
CA LYS A 15 -10.28 -21.51 3.76
C LYS A 15 -9.07 -21.13 2.89
N LYS A 16 -9.09 -19.96 2.26
CA LYS A 16 -8.15 -19.61 1.17
C LYS A 16 -7.25 -18.43 1.49
N GLY A 17 -7.52 -17.68 2.57
CA GLY A 17 -6.92 -16.36 2.77
C GLY A 17 -7.34 -15.38 1.67
N ASN A 18 -6.74 -14.22 1.60
CA ASN A 18 -6.91 -13.20 0.56
C ASN A 18 -8.35 -12.68 0.39
N MET A 19 -8.72 -11.79 1.30
CA MET A 19 -10.04 -11.14 1.38
C MET A 19 -10.45 -10.49 0.06
N ALA A 20 -9.56 -9.72 -0.56
CA ALA A 20 -9.86 -9.00 -1.80
C ALA A 20 -10.22 -9.95 -2.94
N ARG A 21 -9.58 -11.12 -3.03
CA ARG A 21 -9.92 -12.16 -4.00
C ARG A 21 -11.29 -12.78 -3.69
N CYS A 22 -11.57 -13.06 -2.42
CA CYS A 22 -12.86 -13.64 -2.03
C CYS A 22 -14.03 -12.70 -2.35
N LEU A 23 -13.90 -11.41 -2.10
CA LEU A 23 -14.87 -10.39 -2.48
C LEU A 23 -15.08 -10.32 -4.00
N ARG A 24 -14.00 -10.28 -4.78
CA ARG A 24 -14.07 -10.26 -6.25
C ARG A 24 -14.72 -11.50 -6.86
N ASP A 25 -14.56 -12.64 -6.24
CA ASP A 25 -15.11 -13.90 -6.75
C ASP A 25 -16.60 -14.07 -6.45
N ILE A 26 -17.12 -13.46 -5.36
CA ILE A 26 -18.49 -13.69 -4.87
C ILE A 26 -19.42 -12.51 -5.21
N LEU A 27 -19.00 -11.26 -4.96
CA LEU A 27 -19.89 -10.11 -5.11
C LEU A 27 -20.45 -9.88 -6.51
N PRO A 28 -19.72 -10.14 -7.63
CA PRO A 28 -20.27 -9.92 -8.97
C PRO A 28 -21.44 -10.83 -9.32
N SER A 29 -21.44 -12.07 -8.82
CA SER A 29 -22.50 -13.07 -9.10
C SER A 29 -23.74 -12.91 -8.22
N ALA A 30 -23.64 -12.11 -7.14
CA ALA A 30 -24.76 -11.83 -6.25
C ALA A 30 -25.58 -10.66 -6.80
N ASN A 31 -26.89 -10.83 -6.89
CA ASN A 31 -27.81 -9.77 -7.33
C ASN A 31 -28.01 -8.74 -6.20
N LEU A 32 -27.07 -7.79 -6.10
CA LEU A 32 -26.97 -6.83 -4.99
C LEU A 32 -26.94 -5.39 -5.52
N SER A 33 -27.59 -4.49 -4.83
CA SER A 33 -27.45 -3.05 -5.03
C SER A 33 -26.02 -2.56 -4.66
N LYS A 34 -25.67 -1.35 -5.08
CA LYS A 34 -24.37 -0.73 -4.70
C LYS A 34 -24.22 -0.69 -3.18
N LYS A 35 -25.22 -0.18 -2.45
CA LYS A 35 -25.22 -0.08 -0.99
C LYS A 35 -25.02 -1.44 -0.32
N GLN A 36 -25.71 -2.48 -0.77
CA GLN A 36 -25.55 -3.83 -0.22
C GLN A 36 -24.14 -4.38 -0.42
N ARG A 37 -23.49 -4.10 -1.56
CA ARG A 37 -22.10 -4.51 -1.81
C ARG A 37 -21.14 -3.79 -0.88
N GLU A 38 -21.35 -2.51 -0.62
CA GLU A 38 -20.59 -1.70 0.34
C GLU A 38 -20.76 -2.26 1.75
N ASP A 39 -21.99 -2.47 2.22
CA ASP A 39 -22.29 -3.04 3.54
C ASP A 39 -21.62 -4.42 3.75
N ILE A 40 -21.68 -5.28 2.72
CA ILE A 40 -21.01 -6.60 2.79
C ILE A 40 -19.49 -6.44 2.86
N ALA A 41 -18.92 -5.55 2.05
CA ALA A 41 -17.49 -5.30 2.08
C ALA A 41 -17.05 -4.80 3.46
N ASP A 42 -17.79 -3.88 4.07
CA ASP A 42 -17.49 -3.33 5.40
C ASP A 42 -17.57 -4.41 6.49
N ILE A 43 -18.56 -5.30 6.46
CA ILE A 43 -18.64 -6.44 7.37
C ILE A 43 -17.42 -7.34 7.21
N VAL A 44 -17.07 -7.70 5.97
CA VAL A 44 -15.95 -8.59 5.69
C VAL A 44 -14.63 -7.94 6.11
N HIS A 45 -14.43 -6.66 5.82
CA HIS A 45 -13.26 -5.91 6.29
C HIS A 45 -13.18 -5.87 7.82
N THR A 46 -14.32 -5.65 8.51
CA THR A 46 -14.39 -5.67 9.97
C THR A 46 -14.02 -7.05 10.52
N VAL A 47 -14.59 -8.13 9.97
CA VAL A 47 -14.26 -9.50 10.40
C VAL A 47 -12.78 -9.79 10.20
N VAL A 48 -12.21 -9.45 9.04
CA VAL A 48 -10.79 -9.71 8.77
C VAL A 48 -9.91 -8.86 9.67
N ARG A 49 -10.26 -7.57 9.90
CA ARG A 49 -9.51 -6.67 10.76
C ARG A 49 -9.48 -7.13 12.22
N TRP A 50 -10.57 -7.71 12.71
CA TRP A 50 -10.74 -8.09 14.12
C TRP A 50 -10.81 -9.61 14.31
N LYS A 51 -10.31 -10.39 13.34
CA LYS A 51 -10.43 -11.86 13.31
C LYS A 51 -9.93 -12.51 14.60
N ARG A 52 -8.73 -12.19 15.07
CA ARG A 52 -8.15 -12.81 16.27
C ARG A 52 -8.90 -12.44 17.54
N LEU A 53 -9.40 -11.21 17.65
CA LEU A 53 -10.28 -10.82 18.75
C LEU A 53 -11.59 -11.61 18.72
N PHE A 54 -12.20 -11.76 17.54
CA PHE A 54 -13.44 -12.52 17.40
C PHE A 54 -13.23 -14.00 17.70
N GLU A 55 -12.12 -14.59 17.29
CA GLU A 55 -11.73 -15.96 17.65
C GLU A 55 -11.65 -16.13 19.18
N HIS A 56 -11.01 -15.19 19.86
CA HIS A 56 -10.93 -15.21 21.34
C HIS A 56 -12.31 -15.03 21.99
N ILE A 57 -13.17 -14.15 21.50
CA ILE A 57 -14.54 -13.99 22.02
C ILE A 57 -15.36 -15.26 21.79
N ILE A 58 -15.25 -15.89 20.62
CA ILE A 58 -15.94 -17.14 20.30
C ILE A 58 -15.53 -18.23 21.29
N GLU A 59 -14.23 -18.38 21.54
CA GLU A 59 -13.69 -19.37 22.48
C GLU A 59 -14.16 -19.11 23.92
N THR A 60 -13.98 -17.89 24.44
CA THR A 60 -14.30 -17.54 25.83
C THR A 60 -15.78 -17.57 26.13
N ARG A 61 -16.65 -17.30 25.16
CA ARG A 61 -18.11 -17.36 25.30
C ARG A 61 -18.69 -18.73 24.92
N GLY A 62 -17.87 -19.70 24.53
CA GLY A 62 -18.34 -21.03 24.10
C GLY A 62 -19.25 -21.00 22.86
N LEU A 63 -19.06 -20.02 21.96
CA LEU A 63 -19.88 -19.88 20.77
C LEU A 63 -19.44 -20.88 19.69
N ARG A 64 -20.38 -21.24 18.80
CA ARG A 64 -20.04 -22.08 17.63
C ARG A 64 -19.14 -21.30 16.66
N VAL A 65 -18.04 -21.90 16.26
CA VAL A 65 -17.16 -21.35 15.20
C VAL A 65 -17.85 -21.48 13.87
N SER A 66 -18.33 -20.37 13.30
CA SER A 66 -18.97 -20.33 11.99
C SER A 66 -18.85 -18.94 11.37
N ALA A 67 -18.95 -18.82 10.04
CA ALA A 67 -18.93 -17.54 9.36
C ALA A 67 -20.06 -16.60 9.83
N GLU A 68 -21.22 -17.17 10.14
CA GLU A 68 -22.38 -16.44 10.67
C GLU A 68 -22.06 -15.83 12.05
N THR A 69 -21.31 -16.54 12.89
CA THR A 69 -20.89 -16.03 14.21
C THR A 69 -19.95 -14.83 14.05
N TYR A 70 -19.01 -14.87 13.10
CA TYR A 70 -18.16 -13.72 12.81
C TYR A 70 -18.95 -12.51 12.26
N VAL A 71 -19.92 -12.74 11.37
CA VAL A 71 -20.82 -11.68 10.87
C VAL A 71 -21.60 -11.05 12.03
N LYS A 72 -22.15 -11.88 12.91
CA LYS A 72 -22.89 -11.41 14.08
C LYS A 72 -22.03 -10.54 14.99
N LEU A 73 -20.83 -10.99 15.36
CA LEU A 73 -19.90 -10.22 16.19
C LEU A 73 -19.50 -8.88 15.56
N ALA A 74 -19.27 -8.86 14.25
CA ALA A 74 -18.97 -7.63 13.52
C ALA A 74 -20.14 -6.65 13.52
N ARG A 75 -21.37 -7.14 13.37
CA ARG A 75 -22.59 -6.32 13.42
C ARG A 75 -22.89 -5.77 14.83
N GLU A 76 -22.62 -6.55 15.85
CA GLU A 76 -22.78 -6.15 17.25
C GLU A 76 -21.71 -5.14 17.70
N GLY A 77 -20.69 -4.88 16.90
CA GLY A 77 -19.59 -3.99 17.27
C GLY A 77 -18.72 -4.55 18.40
N ALA A 78 -18.56 -5.88 18.48
CA ALA A 78 -17.86 -6.55 19.56
C ALA A 78 -16.40 -6.09 19.74
N GLN A 79 -15.79 -5.44 18.75
CA GLN A 79 -14.47 -4.84 18.84
C GLN A 79 -14.41 -3.57 19.70
N ALA A 80 -15.53 -2.92 20.00
CA ALA A 80 -15.55 -1.69 20.80
C ALA A 80 -15.12 -1.93 22.26
N ASP A 81 -15.34 -3.13 22.81
CA ASP A 81 -15.00 -3.50 24.18
C ASP A 81 -13.63 -4.20 24.32
N ALA A 82 -12.75 -4.02 23.31
CA ALA A 82 -11.48 -4.73 23.26
C ALA A 82 -10.45 -4.30 24.32
N SER A 83 -10.65 -3.19 25.01
CA SER A 83 -9.68 -2.59 25.95
C SER A 83 -9.26 -3.50 27.11
N SER A 84 -10.12 -4.42 27.54
CA SER A 84 -9.87 -5.37 28.64
C SER A 84 -9.08 -6.61 28.23
N TYR A 85 -8.88 -6.84 26.93
CA TYR A 85 -8.18 -8.03 26.45
C TYR A 85 -6.65 -7.83 26.39
N PRO A 86 -5.86 -8.91 26.45
CA PRO A 86 -4.43 -8.87 26.17
C PRO A 86 -4.13 -8.23 24.81
N PHE A 87 -2.95 -7.60 24.67
CA PHE A 87 -2.53 -6.81 23.52
C PHE A 87 -2.84 -7.46 22.16
N GLU A 88 -2.50 -8.73 21.98
CA GLU A 88 -2.70 -9.46 20.73
C GLU A 88 -4.16 -9.58 20.30
N TYR A 89 -5.06 -9.75 21.25
CA TYR A 89 -6.50 -9.81 21.01
C TYR A 89 -7.09 -8.41 20.90
N ARG A 90 -6.69 -7.50 21.80
CA ARG A 90 -7.13 -6.10 21.79
C ARG A 90 -6.91 -5.44 20.42
N TYR A 91 -5.77 -5.69 19.78
CA TYR A 91 -5.43 -5.13 18.48
C TYR A 91 -5.54 -6.13 17.33
N SER A 92 -5.98 -7.34 17.64
CA SER A 92 -6.21 -8.42 16.67
C SER A 92 -5.01 -8.63 15.73
N CYS A 93 -3.87 -9.01 16.28
CA CYS A 93 -2.64 -9.26 15.54
C CYS A 93 -1.94 -10.55 16.00
N SER A 94 -1.00 -11.06 15.22
CA SER A 94 -0.16 -12.19 15.61
C SER A 94 0.80 -11.82 16.75
N SER A 95 1.35 -12.81 17.44
CA SER A 95 2.35 -12.60 18.48
C SER A 95 3.62 -11.95 17.91
N TYR A 96 3.98 -12.29 16.66
CA TYR A 96 5.09 -11.66 15.95
C TYR A 96 4.84 -10.15 15.76
N VAL A 97 3.69 -9.77 15.23
CA VAL A 97 3.31 -8.37 15.02
C VAL A 97 3.14 -7.63 16.35
N ALA A 98 2.56 -8.27 17.37
CA ALA A 98 2.44 -7.70 18.71
C ALA A 98 3.82 -7.34 19.31
N ASN A 99 4.82 -8.19 19.14
CA ASN A 99 6.18 -7.92 19.61
C ASN A 99 6.85 -6.72 18.89
N ILE A 100 6.47 -6.44 17.64
CA ILE A 100 6.95 -5.25 16.91
C ILE A 100 6.22 -3.99 17.41
N LEU A 101 4.90 -4.08 17.60
CA LEU A 101 4.05 -2.91 17.83
C LEU A 101 3.93 -2.49 19.30
N LYS A 102 4.23 -3.35 20.26
CA LYS A 102 4.05 -3.06 21.71
C LYS A 102 4.79 -1.80 22.17
N ASP A 103 5.92 -1.47 21.53
CA ASP A 103 6.72 -0.30 21.84
C ASP A 103 6.35 0.92 20.98
N HIS A 104 5.33 0.78 20.10
CA HIS A 104 4.83 1.80 19.17
C HIS A 104 3.31 1.96 19.33
N GLY A 105 2.85 2.34 20.52
CA GLY A 105 1.42 2.32 20.88
C GLY A 105 0.50 3.09 19.93
N ASP A 106 0.91 4.25 19.45
CA ASP A 106 0.15 5.06 18.48
C ASP A 106 0.07 4.42 17.09
N TRP A 107 1.06 3.63 16.67
CA TRP A 107 1.04 2.94 15.39
C TRP A 107 0.03 1.79 15.37
N VAL A 108 -0.12 1.08 16.49
CA VAL A 108 -1.04 -0.05 16.55
C VAL A 108 -2.50 0.40 16.45
N GLU A 109 -2.84 1.52 17.06
CA GLU A 109 -4.16 2.14 16.93
C GLU A 109 -4.38 2.60 15.50
N TYR A 110 -3.41 3.32 14.95
CA TYR A 110 -3.44 3.77 13.55
C TYR A 110 -3.64 2.64 12.55
N LEU A 111 -2.92 1.52 12.69
CA LEU A 111 -3.07 0.36 11.80
C LEU A 111 -4.43 -0.35 11.91
N ASN A 112 -5.21 -0.07 12.95
CA ASN A 112 -6.57 -0.58 13.12
C ASN A 112 -7.67 0.36 12.63
N GLU A 113 -7.36 1.60 12.27
CA GLU A 113 -8.34 2.53 11.71
C GLU A 113 -8.83 2.09 10.33
N THR A 114 -10.01 2.56 9.94
CA THR A 114 -10.49 2.45 8.55
C THR A 114 -9.88 3.60 7.73
N PRO A 115 -9.05 3.32 6.72
CA PRO A 115 -8.43 4.37 5.92
C PRO A 115 -9.45 5.02 4.97
N PRO A 116 -9.28 6.31 4.66
CA PRO A 116 -10.04 6.93 3.59
C PRO A 116 -9.66 6.34 2.22
N THR A 117 -10.51 6.47 1.23
CA THR A 117 -10.14 6.22 -0.16
C THR A 117 -9.36 7.43 -0.67
N THR A 118 -8.13 7.20 -1.09
CA THR A 118 -7.29 8.25 -1.69
C THR A 118 -7.13 8.01 -3.19
N LEU A 119 -7.32 9.05 -3.96
CA LEU A 119 -7.13 9.07 -5.41
C LEU A 119 -5.82 9.77 -5.74
N CYS A 120 -5.10 9.25 -6.71
CA CYS A 120 -3.99 9.93 -7.38
C CYS A 120 -4.51 10.50 -8.71
N VAL A 121 -4.55 11.83 -8.83
CA VAL A 121 -5.02 12.52 -10.03
C VAL A 121 -4.02 12.37 -11.16
N ASN A 122 -4.51 12.14 -12.36
CA ASN A 122 -3.71 11.98 -13.55
C ASN A 122 -3.59 13.32 -14.32
N PHE A 123 -2.54 14.07 -14.06
CA PHE A 123 -2.28 15.37 -14.70
C PHE A 123 -1.96 15.29 -16.20
N ASN A 124 -1.75 14.08 -16.75
CA ASN A 124 -1.63 13.90 -18.19
C ASN A 124 -3.00 13.95 -18.90
N LYS A 125 -4.12 13.93 -18.15
CA LYS A 125 -5.49 13.89 -18.69
C LYS A 125 -6.44 14.89 -18.08
N SER A 126 -6.20 15.34 -16.85
CA SER A 126 -7.14 16.16 -16.09
C SER A 126 -6.40 17.06 -15.11
N THR A 127 -7.11 17.99 -14.53
CA THR A 127 -6.67 18.76 -13.37
C THR A 127 -7.33 18.23 -12.10
N ILE A 128 -6.87 18.69 -10.95
CA ILE A 128 -7.49 18.31 -9.67
C ILE A 128 -8.92 18.85 -9.57
N ASP A 129 -9.19 20.04 -10.12
CA ASP A 129 -10.53 20.66 -10.13
C ASP A 129 -11.49 19.93 -11.05
N ASP A 130 -11.03 19.44 -12.21
CA ASP A 130 -11.85 18.59 -13.08
C ASP A 130 -12.30 17.30 -12.36
N VAL A 131 -11.38 16.67 -11.62
CA VAL A 131 -11.69 15.45 -10.86
C VAL A 131 -12.65 15.75 -9.72
N ILE A 132 -12.47 16.86 -9.00
CA ILE A 132 -13.40 17.31 -7.94
C ILE A 132 -14.80 17.52 -8.53
N SER A 133 -14.91 18.25 -9.65
CA SER A 133 -16.20 18.52 -10.31
C SER A 133 -16.90 17.22 -10.71
N LYS A 134 -16.17 16.26 -11.29
CA LYS A 134 -16.73 14.96 -11.68
C LYS A 134 -17.18 14.11 -10.49
N LEU A 135 -16.44 14.13 -9.38
CA LEU A 135 -16.84 13.44 -8.15
C LEU A 135 -18.12 14.07 -7.58
N GLN A 136 -18.24 15.40 -7.61
CA GLN A 136 -19.47 16.11 -7.19
C GLN A 136 -20.68 15.77 -8.06
N GLU A 137 -20.51 15.67 -9.39
CA GLU A 137 -21.56 15.19 -10.30
C GLU A 137 -22.05 13.77 -9.94
N GLU A 138 -21.15 12.93 -9.41
CA GLU A 138 -21.46 11.58 -8.93
C GLU A 138 -21.95 11.55 -7.47
N SER A 139 -22.17 12.73 -6.84
CA SER A 139 -22.52 12.87 -5.42
C SER A 139 -21.51 12.22 -4.47
N LEU A 140 -20.23 12.25 -4.85
CA LEU A 140 -19.11 11.78 -4.04
C LEU A 140 -18.38 12.99 -3.43
N PRO A 141 -18.03 12.95 -2.13
CA PRO A 141 -17.21 13.98 -1.53
C PRO A 141 -15.81 13.97 -2.14
N ALA A 142 -15.20 15.14 -2.22
CA ALA A 142 -13.83 15.30 -2.68
C ALA A 142 -13.14 16.37 -1.86
N GLU A 143 -12.04 16.01 -1.21
CA GLU A 143 -11.21 16.90 -0.40
C GLU A 143 -9.76 16.80 -0.89
N ARG A 144 -9.09 17.95 -1.06
CA ARG A 144 -7.66 17.98 -1.37
C ARG A 144 -6.88 17.47 -0.16
N SER A 145 -5.89 16.63 -0.40
CA SER A 145 -4.97 16.18 0.64
C SER A 145 -3.65 16.94 0.58
N LEU A 146 -2.64 16.47 1.32
CA LEU A 146 -1.35 17.16 1.43
C LEU A 146 -0.58 17.18 0.11
N LEU A 147 -0.61 16.08 -0.64
CA LEU A 147 0.12 16.00 -1.91
C LEU A 147 -0.68 16.63 -3.05
N PRO A 148 0.00 17.29 -4.01
CA PRO A 148 -0.67 17.96 -5.13
C PRO A 148 -1.57 17.06 -5.98
N THR A 149 -1.30 15.75 -6.00
CA THR A 149 -2.08 14.75 -6.75
C THR A 149 -3.14 14.05 -5.92
N ALA A 150 -3.14 14.25 -4.59
CA ALA A 150 -3.97 13.46 -3.68
C ALA A 150 -5.34 14.10 -3.43
N LEU A 151 -6.38 13.33 -3.69
CA LEU A 151 -7.77 13.64 -3.31
C LEU A 151 -8.31 12.55 -2.39
N LEU A 152 -8.98 12.97 -1.31
CA LEU A 152 -9.71 12.09 -0.42
C LEU A 152 -11.17 12.00 -0.87
N THR A 153 -11.71 10.80 -0.83
CA THR A 153 -13.14 10.55 -1.10
C THR A 153 -13.62 9.37 -0.25
N THR A 154 -14.90 9.07 -0.35
CA THR A 154 -15.47 7.82 0.17
C THR A 154 -15.17 6.65 -0.78
N SER A 155 -15.83 5.52 -0.57
CA SER A 155 -15.69 4.39 -1.49
C SER A 155 -16.03 4.78 -2.93
N ILE A 156 -15.14 4.52 -3.88
CA ILE A 156 -15.33 4.82 -5.29
C ILE A 156 -15.57 3.54 -6.09
N SER A 157 -16.60 3.56 -6.91
CA SER A 157 -16.90 2.44 -7.80
C SER A 157 -15.94 2.39 -8.99
N LYS A 158 -15.60 1.18 -9.47
CA LYS A 158 -14.90 1.02 -10.75
C LYS A 158 -15.71 1.55 -11.95
N TYR A 159 -17.00 1.85 -11.77
CA TYR A 159 -17.88 2.43 -12.79
C TYR A 159 -17.96 3.96 -12.69
N SER A 160 -17.32 4.59 -11.71
CA SER A 160 -17.17 6.05 -11.67
C SER A 160 -16.48 6.52 -12.94
N LYS A 161 -16.96 7.62 -13.53
CA LYS A 161 -16.35 8.24 -14.71
C LYS A 161 -14.90 8.62 -14.46
N VAL A 162 -14.59 9.10 -13.25
CA VAL A 162 -13.21 9.42 -12.85
C VAL A 162 -12.28 8.24 -13.05
N ILE A 163 -12.72 7.03 -12.70
CA ILE A 163 -11.93 5.80 -12.84
C ILE A 163 -11.96 5.26 -14.28
N GLN A 164 -13.11 5.26 -14.94
CA GLN A 164 -13.25 4.74 -16.31
C GLN A 164 -12.49 5.58 -17.32
N GLU A 165 -12.52 6.90 -17.21
CA GLU A 165 -11.83 7.83 -18.10
C GLU A 165 -10.35 8.03 -17.74
N ARG A 166 -9.88 7.38 -16.66
CA ARG A 166 -8.48 7.45 -16.20
C ARG A 166 -8.05 8.86 -15.78
N PHE A 167 -8.96 9.65 -15.24
CA PHE A 167 -8.64 10.95 -14.65
C PHE A 167 -7.96 10.84 -13.30
N ALA A 168 -8.21 9.74 -12.59
CA ALA A 168 -7.48 9.36 -11.39
C ALA A 168 -7.48 7.84 -11.22
N HIS A 169 -6.64 7.37 -10.30
CA HIS A 169 -6.68 5.98 -9.82
C HIS A 169 -6.58 5.93 -8.30
N VAL A 170 -7.07 4.85 -7.71
CA VAL A 170 -6.96 4.64 -6.26
C VAL A 170 -5.50 4.31 -5.94
N GLN A 171 -4.91 5.14 -5.08
CA GLN A 171 -3.56 4.94 -4.58
C GLN A 171 -3.40 5.61 -3.21
N ASP A 172 -2.82 4.91 -2.26
CA ASP A 172 -2.54 5.45 -0.93
C ASP A 172 -1.61 6.68 -0.99
N GLU A 173 -1.81 7.63 -0.07
CA GLU A 173 -1.10 8.90 -0.08
C GLU A 173 0.41 8.73 0.19
N SER A 174 0.81 7.82 1.10
CA SER A 174 2.24 7.55 1.32
C SER A 174 2.88 6.87 0.11
N SER A 175 2.14 6.03 -0.62
CA SER A 175 2.61 5.49 -1.91
C SER A 175 2.77 6.60 -2.95
N GLN A 176 1.90 7.63 -2.95
CA GLN A 176 2.07 8.83 -3.79
C GLN A 176 3.27 9.67 -3.34
N LEU A 177 3.53 9.78 -2.02
CA LEU A 177 4.71 10.48 -1.49
C LEU A 177 6.01 9.82 -1.98
N VAL A 178 6.11 8.50 -1.93
CA VAL A 178 7.27 7.77 -2.50
C VAL A 178 7.48 8.12 -3.98
N ALA A 179 6.41 8.13 -4.77
CA ALA A 179 6.48 8.53 -6.18
C ALA A 179 6.88 10.00 -6.36
N PHE A 180 6.35 10.90 -5.51
CA PHE A 180 6.67 12.32 -5.52
C PHE A 180 8.16 12.57 -5.19
N LEU A 181 8.68 11.94 -4.15
CA LEU A 181 10.09 12.03 -3.79
C LEU A 181 10.99 11.50 -4.91
N ALA A 182 10.66 10.34 -5.48
CA ALA A 182 11.40 9.80 -6.62
C ALA A 182 11.36 10.77 -7.81
N ALA A 183 10.21 11.38 -8.09
CA ALA A 183 10.05 12.36 -9.15
C ALA A 183 10.87 13.64 -8.90
N SER A 184 11.09 14.06 -7.67
CA SER A 184 11.86 15.27 -7.34
C SER A 184 13.38 15.07 -7.46
N LEU A 185 13.89 13.87 -7.19
CA LEU A 185 15.31 13.60 -6.95
C LEU A 185 16.14 13.24 -8.20
N GLY A 186 15.54 12.83 -9.30
CA GLY A 186 16.29 12.37 -10.47
C GLY A 186 15.74 12.88 -11.79
N THR A 187 16.54 12.89 -12.85
CA THR A 187 16.11 13.24 -14.22
C THR A 187 15.86 12.02 -15.08
N SER A 188 16.65 10.97 -14.95
CA SER A 188 16.41 9.63 -15.50
C SER A 188 16.12 8.65 -14.38
N LEU A 189 14.90 8.10 -14.36
CA LEU A 189 14.42 7.24 -13.29
C LEU A 189 14.21 5.81 -13.80
N PHE A 190 14.46 4.85 -12.92
CA PHE A 190 14.17 3.45 -13.15
C PHE A 190 13.36 2.87 -11.99
N ASP A 191 12.11 2.53 -12.24
CA ASP A 191 11.24 1.80 -11.31
C ASP A 191 11.51 0.30 -11.47
N PHE A 192 12.32 -0.24 -10.55
CA PHE A 192 12.87 -1.60 -10.64
C PHE A 192 11.85 -2.68 -10.30
N CYS A 193 10.85 -2.36 -9.48
CA CYS A 193 9.79 -3.27 -9.04
C CYS A 193 8.41 -2.68 -9.35
N ALA A 194 8.16 -2.32 -10.60
CA ALA A 194 7.04 -1.48 -10.98
C ALA A 194 5.64 -2.06 -10.71
N GLY A 195 5.52 -3.36 -10.50
CA GLY A 195 4.24 -4.00 -10.27
C GLY A 195 3.26 -3.75 -11.42
N SER A 196 2.05 -3.32 -11.08
CA SER A 196 1.03 -2.89 -12.06
C SER A 196 1.09 -1.38 -12.37
N GLY A 197 2.17 -0.70 -11.99
CA GLY A 197 2.48 0.67 -12.39
C GLY A 197 1.95 1.78 -11.49
N GLY A 198 1.55 1.52 -10.25
CA GLY A 198 1.00 2.57 -9.40
C GLY A 198 1.93 3.78 -9.24
N LYS A 199 3.18 3.55 -8.82
CA LYS A 199 4.20 4.59 -8.66
C LYS A 199 4.68 5.15 -10.01
N SER A 200 4.91 4.29 -11.01
CA SER A 200 5.29 4.73 -12.37
C SER A 200 4.27 5.69 -12.98
N LEU A 201 2.95 5.41 -12.85
CA LEU A 201 1.87 6.30 -13.32
C LEU A 201 1.85 7.62 -12.55
N ALA A 202 2.03 7.58 -11.23
CA ALA A 202 2.10 8.79 -10.42
C ALA A 202 3.30 9.66 -10.80
N ILE A 203 4.50 9.09 -10.98
CA ILE A 203 5.70 9.81 -11.43
C ILE A 203 5.46 10.45 -12.82
N ALA A 204 4.94 9.69 -13.78
CA ALA A 204 4.64 10.20 -15.13
C ALA A 204 3.65 11.36 -15.08
N SER A 205 2.58 11.24 -14.26
CA SER A 205 1.58 12.28 -14.05
C SER A 205 2.19 13.54 -13.42
N MET A 206 2.86 13.42 -12.27
CA MET A 206 3.43 14.55 -11.52
C MET A 206 4.48 15.33 -12.34
N THR A 207 5.15 14.66 -13.25
CA THR A 207 6.17 15.28 -14.10
C THR A 207 5.64 15.72 -15.47
N ASN A 208 4.34 15.56 -15.74
CA ASN A 208 3.74 15.77 -17.05
C ASN A 208 4.54 15.08 -18.17
N ASN A 209 4.96 13.84 -17.94
CA ASN A 209 5.79 13.05 -18.85
C ASN A 209 7.16 13.66 -19.23
N LYS A 210 7.65 14.66 -18.51
CA LYS A 210 8.91 15.35 -18.83
C LYS A 210 10.16 14.57 -18.41
N LYS A 211 10.04 13.62 -17.47
CA LYS A 211 11.17 12.80 -17.03
C LYS A 211 11.29 11.53 -17.86
N LYS A 212 12.53 11.07 -18.07
CA LYS A 212 12.80 9.76 -18.68
C LYS A 212 12.56 8.69 -17.64
N LEU A 213 11.39 8.06 -17.69
CA LEU A 213 11.00 7.02 -16.76
C LEU A 213 11.05 5.64 -17.43
N TYR A 214 11.82 4.75 -16.83
CA TYR A 214 11.91 3.34 -17.18
C TYR A 214 11.28 2.49 -16.09
N ALA A 215 10.70 1.37 -16.47
CA ALA A 215 10.06 0.46 -15.52
C ALA A 215 10.36 -1.00 -15.87
N TYR A 216 10.60 -1.81 -14.86
CA TYR A 216 10.75 -3.25 -14.98
C TYR A 216 9.86 -3.97 -13.96
N GLU A 217 9.25 -5.06 -14.38
CA GLU A 217 8.47 -5.95 -13.54
C GLU A 217 8.73 -7.39 -13.98
N ILE A 218 9.20 -8.22 -13.07
CA ILE A 218 9.56 -9.62 -13.34
C ILE A 218 8.33 -10.48 -13.70
N ASN A 219 7.18 -10.18 -13.09
CA ASN A 219 5.94 -10.92 -13.35
C ASN A 219 5.30 -10.45 -14.66
N ALA A 220 5.25 -11.35 -15.65
CA ALA A 220 4.74 -11.05 -16.99
C ALA A 220 3.28 -10.55 -17.00
N ILE A 221 2.41 -11.05 -16.11
CA ILE A 221 1.01 -10.61 -16.02
C ILE A 221 0.93 -9.19 -15.48
N LYS A 222 1.68 -8.87 -14.42
CA LYS A 222 1.74 -7.50 -13.89
C LYS A 222 2.36 -6.55 -14.92
N ARG A 223 3.41 -6.98 -15.63
CA ARG A 223 4.06 -6.19 -16.69
C ARG A 223 3.11 -5.91 -17.87
N ALA A 224 2.28 -6.87 -18.27
CA ALA A 224 1.23 -6.65 -19.27
C ALA A 224 0.20 -5.62 -18.78
N THR A 225 -0.22 -5.72 -17.51
CA THR A 225 -1.12 -4.74 -16.89
C THR A 225 -0.48 -3.35 -16.84
N LEU A 226 0.81 -3.25 -16.50
CA LEU A 226 1.58 -2.00 -16.53
C LEU A 226 1.57 -1.36 -17.92
N LYS A 227 1.86 -2.15 -18.97
CA LYS A 227 1.83 -1.67 -20.38
C LYS A 227 0.45 -1.11 -20.74
N GLN A 228 -0.61 -1.86 -20.43
CA GLN A 228 -1.99 -1.42 -20.69
C GLN A 228 -2.31 -0.12 -19.95
N ARG A 229 -2.02 -0.05 -18.64
CA ARG A 229 -2.30 1.13 -17.83
C ARG A 229 -1.53 2.36 -18.31
N CYS A 230 -0.25 2.22 -18.65
CA CYS A 230 0.53 3.34 -19.19
C CYS A 230 -0.14 3.94 -20.45
N SER A 231 -0.60 3.10 -21.37
CA SER A 231 -1.36 3.55 -22.55
C SER A 231 -2.66 4.26 -22.15
N GLU A 232 -3.47 3.66 -21.28
CA GLU A 232 -4.77 4.22 -20.86
C GLU A 232 -4.65 5.55 -20.10
N TYR A 233 -3.56 5.74 -19.33
CA TYR A 233 -3.30 6.95 -18.54
C TYR A 233 -2.47 8.01 -19.27
N ASN A 234 -2.11 7.81 -20.55
CA ASN A 234 -1.20 8.65 -21.29
C ASN A 234 0.14 8.85 -20.57
N ALA A 235 0.64 7.81 -19.91
CA ALA A 235 1.90 7.85 -19.17
C ALA A 235 3.07 7.40 -20.06
N ASN A 236 4.04 8.29 -20.25
CA ASN A 236 5.24 8.01 -21.04
C ASN A 236 6.28 7.24 -20.22
N VAL A 237 6.11 5.92 -20.13
CA VAL A 237 6.99 5.01 -19.40
C VAL A 237 7.58 3.99 -20.37
N ILE A 238 8.89 3.87 -20.40
CA ILE A 238 9.61 2.86 -21.18
C ILE A 238 9.65 1.57 -20.35
N ILE A 239 8.86 0.59 -20.77
CA ILE A 239 8.72 -0.68 -20.04
C ILE A 239 9.68 -1.70 -20.65
N GLU A 240 10.63 -2.13 -19.85
CA GLU A 240 11.65 -3.10 -20.24
C GLU A 240 11.16 -4.53 -19.97
N ASP A 241 11.34 -5.42 -20.94
CA ASP A 241 11.00 -6.84 -20.77
C ASP A 241 12.12 -7.62 -20.05
N THR A 242 13.35 -7.08 -20.09
CA THR A 242 14.54 -7.56 -19.39
C THR A 242 15.26 -6.39 -18.73
N LEU A 243 16.16 -6.66 -17.79
CA LEU A 243 16.92 -5.59 -17.14
C LEU A 243 17.78 -4.83 -18.15
N PRO A 244 17.68 -3.50 -18.21
CA PRO A 244 18.39 -2.67 -19.20
C PRO A 244 19.90 -2.63 -18.90
N LYS A 245 20.75 -2.60 -19.97
CA LYS A 245 22.21 -2.46 -19.82
C LYS A 245 22.71 -1.04 -19.52
N LYS A 246 21.84 -0.16 -19.03
CA LYS A 246 22.16 1.25 -18.75
C LYS A 246 21.97 1.59 -17.27
N LYS A 247 22.53 2.73 -16.87
CA LYS A 247 22.45 3.27 -15.52
C LYS A 247 21.60 4.53 -15.49
N PHE A 248 21.03 4.81 -14.32
CA PHE A 248 20.07 5.88 -14.09
C PHE A 248 20.53 6.82 -12.98
N ASP A 249 20.00 8.05 -12.97
CA ASP A 249 20.26 9.00 -11.89
C ASP A 249 19.58 8.56 -10.59
N LEU A 250 18.40 7.92 -10.72
CA LEU A 250 17.68 7.32 -9.61
C LEU A 250 17.12 5.95 -9.99
N VAL A 251 17.32 4.97 -9.12
CA VAL A 251 16.66 3.65 -9.19
C VAL A 251 15.75 3.52 -7.98
N LEU A 252 14.44 3.43 -8.24
CA LEU A 252 13.41 3.18 -7.24
C LEU A 252 13.20 1.68 -7.07
N VAL A 253 13.26 1.21 -5.84
CA VAL A 253 13.01 -0.17 -5.43
C VAL A 253 11.83 -0.18 -4.46
N ASP A 254 10.60 -0.22 -4.99
CA ASP A 254 9.39 -0.51 -4.19
C ASP A 254 9.30 -2.02 -4.02
N ALA A 255 10.01 -2.54 -3.00
CA ALA A 255 10.26 -3.96 -2.88
C ALA A 255 9.04 -4.74 -2.37
N PRO A 256 8.85 -6.01 -2.80
CA PRO A 256 7.84 -6.87 -2.19
C PRO A 256 8.15 -7.06 -0.70
N CYS A 257 7.11 -6.99 0.13
CA CYS A 257 7.23 -7.03 1.59
C CYS A 257 5.98 -7.64 2.25
N THR A 258 6.01 -7.84 3.57
CA THR A 258 4.87 -8.32 4.36
C THR A 258 3.68 -7.37 4.33
N GLY A 259 3.90 -6.08 4.13
CA GLY A 259 2.83 -5.08 4.01
C GLY A 259 2.22 -4.63 5.34
N LEU A 260 2.89 -4.84 6.48
CA LEU A 260 2.34 -4.48 7.79
C LEU A 260 1.97 -3.00 7.91
N GLY A 261 2.72 -2.10 7.30
CA GLY A 261 2.43 -0.66 7.28
C GLY A 261 1.13 -0.29 6.55
N ALA A 262 0.66 -1.17 5.63
CA ALA A 262 -0.59 -1.03 4.89
C ALA A 262 -1.75 -1.84 5.49
N ALA A 263 -1.64 -2.30 6.75
CA ALA A 263 -2.65 -3.14 7.41
C ALA A 263 -4.03 -2.45 7.54
N ARG A 264 -4.08 -1.12 7.51
CA ARG A 264 -5.35 -0.37 7.44
C ARG A 264 -6.19 -0.80 6.23
N ARG A 265 -5.57 -1.01 5.08
CA ARG A 265 -6.19 -1.41 3.81
C ARG A 265 -6.20 -2.92 3.63
N ASN A 266 -5.14 -3.58 4.10
CA ASN A 266 -4.92 -5.01 4.01
C ASN A 266 -4.78 -5.63 5.41
N PRO A 267 -5.88 -5.75 6.18
CA PRO A 267 -5.81 -6.18 7.58
C PRO A 267 -5.19 -7.58 7.77
N GLU A 268 -5.10 -8.38 6.72
CA GLU A 268 -4.41 -9.67 6.70
C GLU A 268 -2.92 -9.56 7.06
N ALA A 269 -2.29 -8.43 6.76
CA ALA A 269 -0.88 -8.19 7.08
C ALA A 269 -0.58 -8.22 8.59
N LYS A 270 -1.59 -8.06 9.45
CA LYS A 270 -1.44 -8.19 10.91
C LYS A 270 -1.31 -9.63 11.40
N TYR A 271 -1.55 -10.61 10.55
CA TYR A 271 -1.56 -12.03 10.91
C TYR A 271 -0.34 -12.79 10.42
N VAL A 272 0.67 -12.09 9.87
CA VAL A 272 1.94 -12.70 9.51
C VAL A 272 2.66 -13.18 10.78
N GLU A 273 3.28 -14.36 10.72
CA GLU A 273 4.01 -14.97 11.83
C GLU A 273 5.53 -14.76 11.73
N GLY A 274 5.96 -14.00 10.72
CA GLY A 274 7.36 -13.67 10.46
C GLY A 274 7.50 -12.85 9.19
N ALA A 275 8.73 -12.50 8.86
CA ALA A 275 9.06 -11.83 7.60
C ALA A 275 9.31 -12.81 6.44
N ASP A 276 9.19 -14.12 6.69
CA ASP A 276 9.46 -15.21 5.74
C ASP A 276 10.80 -15.01 5.00
N ASP A 277 10.81 -15.16 3.69
CA ASP A 277 11.98 -14.96 2.83
C ASP A 277 12.09 -13.53 2.25
N PHE A 278 11.23 -12.60 2.65
CA PHE A 278 11.24 -11.22 2.16
C PHE A 278 12.58 -10.50 2.38
N PRO A 279 13.22 -10.56 3.56
CA PRO A 279 14.52 -9.89 3.76
C PRO A 279 15.60 -10.36 2.79
N SER A 280 15.68 -11.66 2.52
CA SER A 280 16.63 -12.23 1.56
C SER A 280 16.34 -11.81 0.12
N LYS A 281 15.08 -11.76 -0.25
CA LYS A 281 14.65 -11.27 -1.57
C LYS A 281 14.95 -9.78 -1.72
N GLN A 282 14.67 -8.98 -0.69
CA GLN A 282 14.90 -7.54 -0.69
C GLN A 282 16.40 -7.22 -0.80
N ASP A 283 17.28 -7.90 -0.06
CA ASP A 283 18.73 -7.78 -0.20
C ASP A 283 19.19 -8.11 -1.64
N SER A 284 18.70 -9.20 -2.21
CA SER A 284 19.00 -9.58 -3.60
C SER A 284 18.54 -8.53 -4.61
N ILE A 285 17.32 -8.01 -4.45
CA ILE A 285 16.75 -6.96 -5.30
C ILE A 285 17.57 -5.67 -5.20
N LEU A 286 17.93 -5.24 -3.98
CA LEU A 286 18.74 -4.05 -3.75
C LEU A 286 20.12 -4.16 -4.44
N ARG A 287 20.79 -5.30 -4.28
CA ARG A 287 22.10 -5.53 -4.91
C ARG A 287 22.00 -5.48 -6.44
N GLN A 288 20.97 -6.08 -7.00
CA GLN A 288 20.73 -6.04 -8.44
C GLN A 288 20.39 -4.62 -8.91
N ALA A 289 19.50 -3.91 -8.22
CA ALA A 289 19.13 -2.52 -8.53
C ALA A 289 20.33 -1.57 -8.44
N ALA A 290 21.23 -1.75 -7.47
CA ALA A 290 22.44 -0.94 -7.29
C ALA A 290 23.39 -0.96 -8.49
N THR A 291 23.38 -2.04 -9.31
CA THR A 291 24.18 -2.13 -10.55
C THR A 291 23.70 -1.15 -11.62
N HIS A 292 22.43 -0.71 -11.54
CA HIS A 292 21.80 0.24 -12.45
C HIS A 292 21.90 1.70 -12.00
N VAL A 293 22.49 1.97 -10.83
CA VAL A 293 22.71 3.32 -10.33
C VAL A 293 24.02 3.89 -10.91
N LYS A 294 23.96 5.10 -11.49
CA LYS A 294 25.17 5.86 -11.93
C LYS A 294 26.08 6.20 -10.73
N PRO A 295 27.36 6.48 -10.94
CA PRO A 295 28.16 7.21 -9.96
C PRO A 295 27.44 8.50 -9.54
N ASN A 296 27.46 8.88 -8.27
CA ASN A 296 26.66 9.97 -7.67
C ASN A 296 25.15 9.84 -7.81
N GLY A 297 24.63 8.76 -8.38
CA GLY A 297 23.19 8.48 -8.49
C GLY A 297 22.60 7.98 -7.18
N LEU A 298 21.28 7.84 -7.16
CA LEU A 298 20.50 7.50 -5.99
C LEU A 298 19.85 6.12 -6.12
N LEU A 299 19.93 5.34 -5.06
CA LEU A 299 19.16 4.11 -4.86
C LEU A 299 18.07 4.41 -3.82
N PHE A 300 16.81 4.38 -4.23
CA PHE A 300 15.67 4.68 -3.38
C PHE A 300 14.94 3.37 -3.01
N TYR A 301 15.12 2.92 -1.79
CA TYR A 301 14.43 1.76 -1.24
C TYR A 301 13.12 2.18 -0.57
N ALA A 302 12.02 1.48 -0.86
CA ALA A 302 10.72 1.71 -0.24
C ALA A 302 10.02 0.37 0.00
N VAL A 303 9.39 0.22 1.17
CA VAL A 303 8.55 -0.93 1.53
C VAL A 303 7.36 -0.45 2.35
N CYS A 304 6.16 -1.01 2.10
CA CYS A 304 4.96 -0.71 2.89
C CYS A 304 4.90 -1.57 4.17
N THR A 305 6.01 -1.67 4.89
CA THR A 305 6.14 -2.39 6.16
C THR A 305 7.02 -1.62 7.13
N ILE A 306 6.92 -1.96 8.41
CA ILE A 306 7.70 -1.36 9.50
C ILE A 306 8.48 -2.42 10.29
N THR A 307 8.52 -3.66 9.80
CA THR A 307 9.26 -4.74 10.47
C THR A 307 10.77 -4.50 10.38
N PRO A 308 11.53 -4.56 11.48
CA PRO A 308 12.97 -4.32 11.44
C PRO A 308 13.71 -5.22 10.46
N GLN A 309 13.24 -6.47 10.28
CA GLN A 309 13.85 -7.45 9.37
C GLN A 309 13.80 -7.03 7.91
N GLU A 310 12.76 -6.28 7.50
CA GLU A 310 12.54 -5.83 6.12
C GLU A 310 12.94 -4.36 5.90
N THR A 311 13.38 -3.67 6.94
CA THR A 311 13.74 -2.25 6.93
C THR A 311 15.22 -2.07 7.32
N SER A 312 15.50 -1.71 8.57
CA SER A 312 16.86 -1.41 9.04
C SER A 312 17.85 -2.55 8.86
N ASN A 313 17.44 -3.81 9.08
CA ASN A 313 18.36 -4.94 8.99
C ASN A 313 18.81 -5.24 7.55
N VAL A 314 17.90 -5.10 6.58
CA VAL A 314 18.24 -5.24 5.15
C VAL A 314 19.23 -4.16 4.75
N LEU A 315 18.99 -2.91 5.17
CA LEU A 315 19.87 -1.80 4.82
C LEU A 315 21.20 -1.82 5.55
N GLU A 316 21.21 -2.23 6.82
CA GLU A 316 22.47 -2.41 7.57
C GLU A 316 23.42 -3.36 6.83
N LYS A 317 22.91 -4.52 6.40
CA LYS A 317 23.67 -5.47 5.62
C LYS A 317 24.10 -4.92 4.25
N PHE A 318 23.18 -4.24 3.54
CA PHE A 318 23.48 -3.67 2.24
C PHE A 318 24.56 -2.58 2.33
N ILE A 319 24.47 -1.66 3.29
CA ILE A 319 25.40 -0.54 3.47
C ILE A 319 26.76 -1.04 3.96
N SER A 320 26.80 -2.06 4.84
CA SER A 320 28.08 -2.63 5.30
C SER A 320 28.92 -3.23 4.16
N ASP A 321 28.25 -3.73 3.12
CA ASP A 321 28.91 -4.37 1.98
C ASP A 321 29.15 -3.40 0.80
N ASN A 322 28.61 -2.18 0.88
CA ASN A 322 28.65 -1.21 -0.21
C ASN A 322 28.88 0.20 0.34
N ASP A 323 29.70 0.98 -0.35
CA ASP A 323 30.03 2.36 0.05
C ASP A 323 28.95 3.36 -0.39
N TYR A 324 27.75 3.26 0.20
CA TYR A 324 26.65 4.20 -0.01
C TYR A 324 26.46 5.10 1.20
N SER A 325 26.15 6.39 0.99
CA SER A 325 25.78 7.33 2.05
C SER A 325 24.27 7.55 2.09
N LEU A 326 23.70 7.65 3.29
CA LEU A 326 22.29 7.95 3.51
C LEU A 326 22.02 9.45 3.32
N LEU A 327 20.95 9.81 2.57
CA LEU A 327 20.43 11.18 2.59
C LEU A 327 19.67 11.45 3.89
N GLN A 328 19.70 12.71 4.33
CA GLN A 328 19.03 13.15 5.57
C GLN A 328 17.57 13.56 5.27
N SER A 329 16.72 13.65 6.31
CA SER A 329 15.31 14.02 6.14
C SER A 329 15.12 15.41 5.55
N GLU A 330 15.97 16.35 5.92
CA GLU A 330 15.95 17.76 5.47
C GLU A 330 16.19 17.91 3.97
N ASP A 331 16.76 16.89 3.33
CA ASP A 331 16.96 16.85 1.88
C ASP A 331 15.64 16.63 1.10
N PHE A 332 14.53 16.33 1.82
CA PHE A 332 13.26 15.98 1.20
C PHE A 332 12.16 17.01 1.44
N PRO A 333 11.29 17.27 0.44
CA PRO A 333 10.01 17.91 0.70
C PRO A 333 9.12 16.99 1.58
N TYR A 334 8.29 17.59 2.42
CA TYR A 334 7.44 16.89 3.41
C TYR A 334 8.25 16.13 4.47
N HIS A 335 9.48 16.58 4.79
CA HIS A 335 10.33 15.96 5.82
C HIS A 335 9.66 15.94 7.20
N GLU A 336 8.76 16.88 7.50
CA GLU A 336 7.96 16.92 8.73
C GLU A 336 7.07 15.69 8.94
N TYR A 337 6.82 14.92 7.88
CA TYR A 337 6.08 13.65 7.91
C TYR A 337 6.99 12.43 7.81
N LEU A 338 8.30 12.60 7.95
CA LEU A 338 9.28 11.52 7.93
C LEU A 338 9.84 11.32 9.33
N LEU A 339 9.44 10.23 9.99
CA LEU A 339 9.97 9.87 11.30
C LEU A 339 11.29 9.11 11.11
N GLU A 340 12.32 9.58 11.79
CA GLU A 340 13.64 8.94 11.73
C GLU A 340 13.59 7.48 12.17
N ASN A 341 14.30 6.65 11.44
CA ASN A 341 14.54 5.25 11.73
C ASN A 341 15.99 4.93 11.36
N LYS A 342 16.56 3.89 11.96
CA LYS A 342 17.91 3.45 11.62
C LYS A 342 17.98 3.15 10.11
N TYR A 343 18.87 3.84 9.40
CA TYR A 343 19.09 3.76 7.94
C TYR A 343 17.94 4.26 7.04
N GLY A 344 17.03 5.08 7.54
CA GLY A 344 15.95 5.65 6.74
C GLY A 344 14.87 6.32 7.56
N PHE A 345 13.64 6.34 7.03
CA PHE A 345 12.52 7.05 7.63
C PHE A 345 11.23 6.25 7.49
N VAL A 346 10.33 6.42 8.47
CA VAL A 346 8.94 5.92 8.34
C VAL A 346 8.05 7.10 7.99
N THR A 347 7.26 6.99 6.91
CA THR A 347 6.29 8.02 6.53
C THR A 347 5.13 8.05 7.53
N ARG A 348 4.74 9.24 7.98
CA ARG A 348 3.64 9.46 8.92
C ARG A 348 2.70 10.55 8.42
N LEU A 349 2.16 10.37 7.23
CA LEU A 349 1.11 11.24 6.71
C LEU A 349 -0.21 11.00 7.48
N PRO A 350 -1.02 12.03 7.76
CA PRO A 350 -2.27 11.89 8.52
C PRO A 350 -3.26 10.89 7.93
N ARG A 351 -3.22 10.69 6.63
CA ARG A 351 -4.16 9.82 5.90
C ARG A 351 -3.50 8.66 5.16
N GLY A 352 -2.15 8.63 5.10
CA GLY A 352 -1.37 7.64 4.37
C GLY A 352 -1.07 6.37 5.20
N ASP A 353 -0.72 5.30 4.52
CA ASP A 353 -0.17 4.09 5.16
C ASP A 353 1.26 4.34 5.65
N LEU A 354 1.78 3.47 6.51
CA LEU A 354 3.17 3.56 6.94
C LEU A 354 4.07 2.90 5.89
N PHE A 355 5.00 3.69 5.35
CA PHE A 355 6.08 3.20 4.50
C PHE A 355 7.41 3.43 5.20
N PHE A 356 8.30 2.45 5.12
CA PHE A 356 9.71 2.72 5.36
C PHE A 356 10.36 3.10 4.03
N ILE A 357 11.14 4.18 4.06
CA ILE A 357 11.89 4.69 2.90
C ILE A 357 13.34 4.96 3.29
N SER A 358 14.24 4.75 2.34
CA SER A 358 15.65 5.10 2.47
C SER A 358 16.19 5.52 1.11
N VAL A 359 16.92 6.62 1.06
CA VAL A 359 17.56 7.09 -0.16
C VAL A 359 19.07 7.09 0.04
N LEU A 360 19.74 6.26 -0.72
CA LEU A 360 21.17 6.01 -0.63
C LEU A 360 21.88 6.61 -1.85
N LYS A 361 22.90 7.41 -1.60
CA LYS A 361 23.75 8.00 -2.64
C LYS A 361 24.96 7.12 -2.91
N LYS A 362 25.14 6.74 -4.16
CA LYS A 362 26.29 5.99 -4.63
C LYS A 362 27.51 6.91 -4.71
N PRO A 363 28.70 6.47 -4.29
CA PRO A 363 29.93 7.24 -4.49
C PRO A 363 30.27 7.42 -5.98
N LEU A 364 31.33 8.21 -6.24
CA LEU A 364 31.87 8.48 -7.58
C LEU A 364 32.34 7.21 -8.30
#